data_ac971c0562ed22672e57a3bc585e0b80
#
_entry.id   ac971c0562ed22672e57a3bc585e0b80
#
_cell.length_a   1.000
_cell.length_b   1.000
_cell.length_c   1.000
_cell.angle_alpha   90.00
_cell.angle_beta   90.00
_cell.angle_gamma   90.00
#
_symmetry.space_group_name_H-M   'P 1'
#
loop_
_entity.id
_entity.type
_entity.pdbx_description
1 polymer ?
#
loop_
_entity_poly.entity_id
_entity_poly.type
_entity_poly.pdbx_seq_one_letter_code
_entity_poly.pdbx_strand_id
1 'polypeptide(L)'
;MIMGHTPYGYKIENGKAVIDEPAASKIRTLYTNYLSGMALVAAAKASGIDTYHGTVKRLLQNRHYIGDNFYPTIIDTTTYKRANAELTAR
;
A
#
# COMPACT_ATOMS: atom_id res chain seq x y z
N MET A 1 -0.99 24.69 -5.49
CA MET A 1 -1.10 23.97 -5.27
C MET A 1 -1.08 23.14 -4.63
N ILE A 2 -1.45 22.44 -4.40
CA ILE A 2 -1.38 21.64 -3.88
C ILE A 2 -1.36 20.76 -3.68
N MET A 3 -1.20 20.80 -3.68
CA MET A 3 -0.86 19.72 -3.81
C MET A 3 -1.39 18.59 -3.08
N GLY A 4 -1.88 17.59 -3.40
CA GLY A 4 -2.23 16.40 -2.71
C GLY A 4 -1.03 15.72 -2.08
N HIS A 5 -1.24 14.75 -1.22
CA HIS A 5 -0.16 13.99 -0.64
C HIS A 5 0.30 12.91 -1.62
N THR A 6 1.61 12.70 -1.71
CA THR A 6 2.14 11.56 -2.43
C THR A 6 1.81 10.30 -1.63
N PRO A 7 1.21 9.27 -2.25
CA PRO A 7 0.91 8.04 -1.53
C PRO A 7 2.18 7.39 -0.97
N TYR A 8 2.06 6.76 0.19
CA TYR A 8 3.17 6.03 0.79
C TYR A 8 3.67 4.97 -0.20
N GLY A 9 4.97 4.86 -0.36
CA GLY A 9 5.57 3.93 -1.32
C GLY A 9 6.08 4.60 -2.58
N TYR A 10 5.72 5.86 -2.79
CA TYR A 10 6.15 6.64 -3.95
C TYR A 10 6.85 7.91 -3.52
N LYS A 11 7.64 8.47 -4.42
CA LYS A 11 8.20 9.81 -4.27
C LYS A 11 8.13 10.50 -5.63
N ILE A 12 8.24 11.82 -5.63
CA ILE A 12 8.18 12.60 -6.86
C ILE A 12 9.59 13.02 -7.24
N GLU A 13 10.01 12.68 -8.46
CA GLU A 13 11.28 13.10 -9.02
C GLU A 13 11.05 13.66 -10.40
N ASN A 14 11.50 14.90 -10.63
CA ASN A 14 11.35 15.57 -11.91
C ASN A 14 9.91 15.58 -12.40
N GLY A 15 8.97 15.81 -11.48
CA GLY A 15 7.54 15.87 -11.80
C GLY A 15 6.88 14.52 -12.05
N LYS A 16 7.58 13.43 -11.82
CA LYS A 16 7.05 12.07 -12.05
C LYS A 16 7.07 11.26 -10.77
N ALA A 17 6.08 10.40 -10.62
CA ALA A 17 6.06 9.46 -9.51
C ALA A 17 7.02 8.32 -9.79
N VAL A 18 7.88 8.04 -8.82
CA VAL A 18 8.77 6.88 -8.87
C VAL A 18 8.60 6.07 -7.60
N ILE A 19 8.99 4.81 -7.66
CA ILE A 19 8.88 3.92 -6.49
C ILE A 19 9.96 4.29 -5.49
N ASP A 20 9.53 4.53 -4.24
CA ASP A 20 10.43 4.67 -3.11
C ASP A 20 10.63 3.27 -2.53
N GLU A 21 11.71 2.59 -2.93
CA GLU A 21 11.87 1.17 -2.64
C GLU A 21 11.78 0.79 -1.16
N PRO A 22 12.41 1.50 -0.23
CA PRO A 22 12.24 1.14 1.18
C PRO A 22 10.78 1.16 1.62
N ALA A 23 10.03 2.19 1.21
CA ALA A 23 8.62 2.30 1.57
C ALA A 23 7.77 1.29 0.79
N ALA A 24 8.07 1.07 -0.50
CA ALA A 24 7.33 0.11 -1.31
C ALA A 24 7.52 -1.32 -0.80
N SER A 25 8.72 -1.65 -0.34
CA SER A 25 8.98 -2.95 0.26
C SER A 25 8.09 -3.18 1.48
N LYS A 26 7.90 -2.15 2.31
CA LYS A 26 7.01 -2.24 3.47
C LYS A 26 5.56 -2.45 3.04
N ILE A 27 5.13 -1.80 1.97
CA ILE A 27 3.78 -1.98 1.43
C ILE A 27 3.58 -3.42 0.95
N ARG A 28 4.55 -3.97 0.22
CA ARG A 28 4.46 -5.36 -0.25
C ARG A 28 4.38 -6.33 0.92
N THR A 29 5.20 -6.11 1.94
CA THR A 29 5.20 -6.95 3.14
C THR A 29 3.87 -6.82 3.90
N LEU A 30 3.30 -5.62 3.96
CA LEU A 30 1.99 -5.41 4.57
C LEU A 30 0.93 -6.29 3.91
N TYR A 31 0.86 -6.28 2.57
CA TYR A 31 -0.10 -7.11 1.84
C TYR A 31 0.13 -8.60 2.12
N THR A 32 1.39 -9.04 2.09
CA THR A 32 1.73 -10.43 2.38
C THR A 32 1.30 -10.83 3.78
N ASN A 33 1.60 -10.00 4.77
CA ASN A 33 1.25 -10.27 6.17
C ASN A 33 -0.25 -10.33 6.36
N TYR A 34 -0.97 -9.39 5.78
CA TYR A 34 -2.42 -9.36 5.90
C TYR A 34 -3.05 -10.61 5.27
N LEU A 35 -2.58 -11.00 4.09
CA LEU A 35 -3.10 -12.18 3.40
C LEU A 35 -2.71 -13.48 4.09
N SER A 36 -1.68 -13.47 4.93
CA SER A 36 -1.31 -14.63 5.73
C SER A 36 -2.21 -14.82 6.96
N GLY A 37 -3.09 -13.86 7.23
CA GLY A 37 -4.06 -13.95 8.32
C GLY A 37 -3.85 -12.96 9.46
N MET A 38 -2.84 -12.10 9.38
CA MET A 38 -2.58 -11.13 10.44
C MET A 38 -3.66 -10.05 10.49
N ALA A 39 -3.94 -9.53 11.68
CA ALA A 39 -4.82 -8.37 11.84
C ALA A 39 -4.16 -7.13 11.23
N LEU A 40 -4.97 -6.12 10.88
CA LEU A 40 -4.51 -4.94 10.16
C LEU A 40 -3.30 -4.26 10.81
N VAL A 41 -3.45 -3.86 12.07
CA VAL A 41 -2.37 -3.13 12.75
C VAL A 41 -1.15 -4.02 12.96
N ALA A 42 -1.36 -5.29 13.29
CA ALA A 42 -0.25 -6.24 13.45
C ALA A 42 0.49 -6.45 12.15
N ALA A 43 -0.23 -6.59 11.03
CA ALA A 43 0.38 -6.75 9.71
C ALA A 43 1.25 -5.54 9.35
N ALA A 44 0.73 -4.33 9.61
CA ALA A 44 1.46 -3.10 9.34
C ALA A 44 2.70 -2.99 10.22
N LYS A 45 2.55 -3.22 11.50
CA LYS A 45 3.66 -3.11 12.45
C LYS A 45 4.78 -4.08 12.11
N ALA A 46 4.43 -5.31 11.77
CA ALA A 46 5.40 -6.32 11.37
C ALA A 46 6.10 -5.95 10.06
N SER A 47 5.47 -5.14 9.22
CA SER A 47 6.08 -4.68 7.97
C SER A 47 6.92 -3.40 8.14
N GLY A 48 6.90 -2.82 9.34
CA GLY A 48 7.63 -1.58 9.62
C GLY A 48 6.80 -0.32 9.49
N ILE A 49 5.48 -0.45 9.41
CA ILE A 49 4.56 0.69 9.31
C ILE A 49 3.79 0.79 10.62
N ASP A 50 4.13 1.82 11.41
CA ASP A 50 3.48 2.05 12.70
C ASP A 50 2.38 3.09 12.51
N THR A 51 1.13 2.65 12.45
CA THR A 51 0.02 3.54 12.20
C THR A 51 -1.29 2.95 12.72
N TYR A 52 -2.39 3.67 12.47
CA TYR A 52 -3.72 3.32 12.95
C TYR A 52 -4.43 2.37 12.02
N HIS A 53 -5.38 1.64 12.58
CA HIS A 53 -6.26 0.72 11.88
C HIS A 53 -6.85 1.32 10.59
N GLY A 54 -7.42 2.52 10.67
CA GLY A 54 -8.02 3.16 9.50
C GLY A 54 -7.02 3.47 8.41
N THR A 55 -5.80 3.85 8.78
CA THR A 55 -4.75 4.14 7.81
C THR A 55 -4.28 2.87 7.12
N VAL A 56 -4.13 1.77 7.89
CA VAL A 56 -3.76 0.47 7.30
C VAL A 56 -4.79 0.05 6.27
N LYS A 57 -6.07 0.19 6.60
CA LYS A 57 -7.15 -0.15 5.68
C LYS A 57 -7.06 0.66 4.39
N ARG A 58 -6.78 1.96 4.49
CA ARG A 58 -6.60 2.81 3.31
C ARG A 58 -5.43 2.37 2.46
N LEU A 59 -4.31 1.96 3.09
CA LEU A 59 -3.15 1.46 2.36
C LEU A 59 -3.52 0.22 1.54
N LEU A 60 -4.31 -0.68 2.11
CA LEU A 60 -4.74 -1.89 1.40
C LEU A 60 -5.75 -1.59 0.30
N GLN A 61 -6.43 -0.45 0.35
CA GLN A 61 -7.44 -0.05 -0.62
C GLN A 61 -6.93 0.95 -1.65
N ASN A 62 -5.68 1.36 -1.57
CA ASN A 62 -5.15 2.39 -2.46
C ASN A 62 -4.87 1.82 -3.84
N ARG A 63 -5.70 2.21 -4.81
CA ARG A 63 -5.62 1.70 -6.18
C ARG A 63 -4.37 2.16 -6.93
N HIS A 64 -3.71 3.22 -6.47
CA HIS A 64 -2.46 3.65 -7.11
C HIS A 64 -1.39 2.55 -7.06
N TYR A 65 -1.45 1.67 -6.07
CA TYR A 65 -0.45 0.62 -5.93
C TYR A 65 -0.50 -0.42 -7.04
N ILE A 66 -1.63 -0.59 -7.72
CA ILE A 66 -1.69 -1.50 -8.88
C ILE A 66 -1.21 -0.83 -10.16
N GLY A 67 -0.90 0.45 -10.08
CA GLY A 67 -0.35 1.20 -11.20
C GLY A 67 -1.42 1.93 -12.01
N ASP A 68 -1.07 3.09 -12.52
CA ASP A 68 -1.91 3.88 -13.41
C ASP A 68 -1.01 4.73 -14.31
N ASN A 69 -1.58 5.74 -14.97
CA ASN A 69 -0.82 6.56 -15.91
C ASN A 69 0.31 7.35 -15.26
N PHE A 70 0.21 7.60 -13.96
CA PHE A 70 1.19 8.41 -13.24
C PHE A 70 2.02 7.57 -12.25
N TYR A 71 1.39 6.62 -11.56
CA TYR A 71 2.06 5.84 -10.52
C TYR A 71 2.45 4.46 -11.02
N PRO A 72 3.75 4.09 -10.88
CA PRO A 72 4.17 2.72 -11.25
C PRO A 72 3.61 1.67 -10.31
N THR A 73 3.54 0.44 -10.77
CA THR A 73 2.98 -0.68 -10.02
C THR A 73 3.88 -1.10 -8.87
N ILE A 74 3.34 -1.17 -7.67
CA ILE A 74 4.00 -1.73 -6.49
C ILE A 74 3.42 -3.10 -6.15
N ILE A 75 2.10 -3.23 -6.26
CA ILE A 75 1.35 -4.45 -5.92
C ILE A 75 0.65 -4.94 -7.19
N ASP A 76 0.74 -6.23 -7.48
CA ASP A 76 0.04 -6.76 -8.64
C ASP A 76 -1.47 -6.80 -8.38
N THR A 77 -2.24 -6.79 -9.47
CA THR A 77 -3.70 -6.71 -9.40
C THR A 77 -4.30 -7.87 -8.61
N THR A 78 -3.77 -9.08 -8.78
CA THR A 78 -4.28 -10.26 -8.08
C THR A 78 -4.14 -10.11 -6.57
N THR A 79 -2.97 -9.70 -6.11
CA THR A 79 -2.71 -9.48 -4.68
C THR A 79 -3.62 -8.39 -4.12
N TYR A 80 -3.78 -7.31 -4.87
CA TYR A 80 -4.65 -6.20 -4.48
C TYR A 80 -6.10 -6.68 -4.31
N LYS A 81 -6.61 -7.41 -5.28
CA LYS A 81 -7.98 -7.92 -5.23
C LYS A 81 -8.20 -8.89 -4.08
N ARG A 82 -7.23 -9.77 -3.83
CA ARG A 82 -7.31 -10.73 -2.73
C ARG A 82 -7.35 -10.01 -1.38
N ALA A 83 -6.52 -8.99 -1.21
CA ALA A 83 -6.50 -8.23 0.03
C ALA A 83 -7.83 -7.51 0.26
N ASN A 84 -8.42 -6.94 -0.79
CA ASN A 84 -9.70 -6.25 -0.68
C ASN A 84 -10.86 -7.21 -0.46
N ALA A 85 -10.82 -8.40 -1.05
CA ALA A 85 -11.79 -9.43 -0.76
C ALA A 85 -11.73 -9.84 0.71
N GLU A 86 -10.53 -9.95 1.25
CA GLU A 86 -10.32 -10.30 2.65
C GLU A 86 -10.84 -9.19 3.59
N LEU A 87 -10.63 -7.93 3.23
CA LEU A 87 -11.16 -6.80 4.00
C LEU A 87 -12.69 -6.86 4.08
N THR A 88 -13.34 -7.22 3.00
CA THR A 88 -14.80 -7.34 2.96
C THR A 88 -15.27 -8.56 3.76
N ALA A 89 -14.53 -9.67 3.69
CA ALA A 89 -14.90 -10.93 4.35
C ALA A 89 -14.72 -10.89 5.86
N ARG A 90 -13.80 -10.09 6.36
CA ARG A 90 -13.55 -9.95 7.80
C ARG A 90 -14.51 -8.92 8.42
#